data_e210203f6a9e8068071baaa469f85c4e
#
_entry.id   e210203f6a9e8068071baaa469f85c4e
#
_cell.length_a   1.000
_cell.length_b   1.000
_cell.length_c   1.000
_cell.angle_alpha   90.00
_cell.angle_beta   90.00
_cell.angle_gamma   90.00
#
_symmetry.space_group_name_H-M   'P 1'
#
loop_
_entity.id
_entity.type
_entity.pdbx_description
1 polymer ?
#
loop_
_entity_poly.entity_id
_entity_poly.type
_entity_poly.pdbx_seq_one_letter_code
_entity_poly.pdbx_strand_id
1 'polypeptide(L)'
;MTSSLVGSEMCIRDSLYTDPRYTFLINDPNYLISVFIFIIVAIIVSTLTNRLKKQREIALYQEEVTSKINQISSGFLNLSGYEEIRTYCQDSLYNLTKIKNEVFLYQNKEFQDLMAWWCYCHGEPCGKDQKKFTYLKEVYLPIKKDNYTYGTIKFDCNQRTITDEDLIYIKTIIAELILVLQRDLLSHEKEEARLQVEREKLKSTLLRSISHDLRTPLTSIAGGANFLVNNLDTVESDTSLNIIQDISKEAMRLNGMVENLLNMTRIQEGNFKINKKLEVVDDIISTAVSAITNRKENHELVVKETKDIILFPCDAQLIVQVLVNLLDNAFKHTPDASKVMLKAFVRNNNIIFQVIDNGKGIEIKQLNHIFDDFFTTSLDNGDHKRGIGLGLAICKAIVEAHKGEIKAFNNDLGGATFELSLPLEEENNE
;
A
#
# COMPACT_ATOMS: atom_id res chain seq x y z
N MET A 1 -29.25 25.61 52.76
CA MET A 1 -29.95 24.98 53.94
C MET A 1 -30.04 25.89 55.16
N THR A 2 -29.54 27.10 55.17
CA THR A 2 -29.50 27.98 56.36
C THR A 2 -30.62 29.04 56.44
N SER A 3 -31.28 29.40 55.32
CA SER A 3 -32.33 30.44 55.33
C SER A 3 -33.75 29.95 55.77
N SER A 4 -34.02 28.65 55.65
CA SER A 4 -35.32 28.07 56.09
C SER A 4 -35.39 27.87 57.60
N LEU A 5 -34.26 27.70 58.27
CA LEU A 5 -34.16 27.53 59.71
C LEU A 5 -34.34 28.86 60.48
N VAL A 6 -33.87 29.97 59.94
CA VAL A 6 -33.95 31.29 60.58
C VAL A 6 -35.41 31.79 60.73
N GLY A 7 -36.23 31.53 59.70
CA GLY A 7 -37.66 31.89 59.77
C GLY A 7 -38.48 31.07 60.78
N SER A 8 -38.19 29.76 60.88
CA SER A 8 -38.88 28.87 61.85
C SER A 8 -38.41 29.11 63.29
N GLU A 9 -37.14 29.39 63.51
CA GLU A 9 -36.59 29.75 64.81
C GLU A 9 -37.18 31.09 65.35
N MET A 10 -37.38 32.05 64.46
CA MET A 10 -37.93 33.35 64.82
C MET A 10 -39.42 33.23 65.23
N CYS A 11 -40.26 32.45 64.51
CA CYS A 11 -41.65 32.17 64.84
C CYS A 11 -41.77 31.36 66.14
N ILE A 12 -40.89 30.39 66.39
CA ILE A 12 -40.89 29.58 67.61
C ILE A 12 -40.44 30.43 68.81
N ARG A 13 -39.47 31.30 68.61
CA ARG A 13 -38.97 32.20 69.64
C ARG A 13 -40.02 33.23 70.06
N ASP A 14 -40.71 33.82 69.10
CA ASP A 14 -41.77 34.80 69.38
C ASP A 14 -42.96 34.17 70.07
N SER A 15 -43.38 32.94 69.79
CA SER A 15 -44.45 32.24 70.45
C SER A 15 -44.13 31.75 71.88
N LEU A 16 -42.85 31.59 72.19
CA LEU A 16 -42.33 31.15 73.49
C LEU A 16 -42.04 32.31 74.47
N TYR A 17 -41.74 33.51 74.01
CA TYR A 17 -41.25 34.61 74.85
C TYR A 17 -42.11 35.86 74.87
N THR A 18 -43.14 35.98 74.02
CA THR A 18 -44.08 37.10 74.04
C THR A 18 -45.46 36.66 74.72
N ASP A 19 -46.04 37.51 75.59
CA ASP A 19 -47.33 37.22 76.20
C ASP A 19 -48.52 37.50 75.25
N PRO A 20 -49.46 36.59 75.13
CA PRO A 20 -49.64 35.33 75.90
C PRO A 20 -48.75 34.19 75.33
N ARG A 21 -47.97 33.56 76.20
CA ARG A 21 -47.08 32.47 75.86
C ARG A 21 -47.85 31.19 75.48
N TYR A 22 -47.31 30.46 74.48
CA TYR A 22 -47.85 29.18 74.00
C TYR A 22 -49.25 29.25 73.35
N THR A 23 -49.61 30.44 72.79
CA THR A 23 -50.86 30.61 72.05
C THR A 23 -50.57 31.03 70.62
N PHE A 24 -51.33 30.43 69.70
CA PHE A 24 -51.32 30.86 68.29
C PHE A 24 -52.33 31.95 67.98
N LEU A 25 -52.77 32.76 69.05
CA LEU A 25 -53.69 33.86 68.87
C LEU A 25 -52.94 35.05 68.27
N ILE A 26 -53.26 35.35 67.04
CA ILE A 26 -52.68 36.50 66.29
C ILE A 26 -53.62 37.66 66.55
N ASN A 27 -53.21 38.58 67.46
CA ASN A 27 -54.01 39.77 67.82
C ASN A 27 -53.80 40.95 66.86
N ASP A 28 -52.77 40.92 66.01
CA ASP A 28 -52.48 41.98 65.04
C ASP A 28 -52.61 41.47 63.59
N PRO A 29 -53.57 42.03 62.80
CA PRO A 29 -53.78 41.66 61.39
C PRO A 29 -52.55 41.71 60.53
N ASN A 30 -51.52 42.54 60.86
CA ASN A 30 -50.28 42.68 60.15
C ASN A 30 -49.41 41.42 60.23
N TYR A 31 -49.52 40.65 61.31
CA TYR A 31 -48.77 39.37 61.42
C TYR A 31 -49.34 38.31 60.48
N LEU A 32 -50.62 38.27 60.24
CA LEU A 32 -51.22 37.38 59.27
C LEU A 32 -50.74 37.62 57.87
N ILE A 33 -50.61 38.87 57.49
CA ILE A 33 -50.02 39.28 56.16
C ILE A 33 -48.60 38.83 56.08
N SER A 34 -47.80 39.02 57.10
CA SER A 34 -46.38 38.64 57.14
C SER A 34 -46.22 37.12 57.00
N VAL A 35 -47.00 36.32 57.75
CA VAL A 35 -47.04 34.85 57.66
C VAL A 35 -47.39 34.40 56.24
N PHE A 36 -48.40 35.01 55.61
CA PHE A 36 -48.80 34.68 54.24
C PHE A 36 -47.75 34.99 53.25
N ILE A 37 -47.06 36.11 53.37
CA ILE A 37 -45.92 36.49 52.54
C ILE A 37 -44.76 35.46 52.70
N PHE A 38 -44.46 35.06 53.95
CA PHE A 38 -43.40 34.06 54.19
C PHE A 38 -43.75 32.70 53.57
N ILE A 39 -45.01 32.25 53.64
CA ILE A 39 -45.44 31.02 53.00
C ILE A 39 -45.28 31.10 51.48
N ILE A 40 -45.72 32.21 50.89
CA ILE A 40 -45.57 32.41 49.44
C ILE A 40 -44.07 32.38 49.03
N VAL A 41 -43.23 33.13 49.75
CA VAL A 41 -41.78 33.16 49.51
C VAL A 41 -41.17 31.76 49.68
N ALA A 42 -41.55 31.04 50.75
CA ALA A 42 -41.06 29.66 50.96
C ALA A 42 -41.46 28.71 49.84
N ILE A 43 -42.67 28.81 49.33
CA ILE A 43 -43.14 28.00 48.18
C ILE A 43 -42.37 28.37 46.90
N ILE A 44 -42.17 29.66 46.63
CA ILE A 44 -41.41 30.15 45.47
C ILE A 44 -39.95 29.67 45.56
N VAL A 45 -39.30 29.86 46.70
CA VAL A 45 -37.91 29.44 46.92
C VAL A 45 -37.78 27.91 46.79
N SER A 46 -38.70 27.15 47.42
CA SER A 46 -38.71 25.67 47.32
C SER A 46 -38.88 25.20 45.89
N THR A 47 -39.85 25.76 45.14
CA THR A 47 -40.11 25.39 43.75
C THR A 47 -38.95 25.76 42.84
N LEU A 48 -38.33 26.93 43.03
CA LEU A 48 -37.15 27.37 42.26
C LEU A 48 -35.95 26.50 42.57
N THR A 49 -35.69 26.20 43.84
CA THR A 49 -34.60 25.29 44.24
C THR A 49 -34.75 23.90 43.65
N ASN A 50 -35.94 23.34 43.67
CA ASN A 50 -36.23 22.03 43.09
C ASN A 50 -36.05 22.04 41.57
N ARG A 51 -36.47 23.11 40.88
CA ARG A 51 -36.21 23.29 39.42
C ARG A 51 -34.71 23.37 39.09
N LEU A 52 -33.97 24.18 39.85
CA LEU A 52 -32.52 24.31 39.68
C LEU A 52 -31.79 23.00 39.94
N LYS A 53 -32.17 22.26 40.99
CA LYS A 53 -31.61 20.95 41.29
C LYS A 53 -31.86 19.97 40.16
N LYS A 54 -33.06 19.91 39.62
CA LYS A 54 -33.41 19.05 38.48
C LYS A 54 -32.67 19.44 37.22
N GLN A 55 -32.52 20.74 36.92
CA GLN A 55 -31.75 21.21 35.78
C GLN A 55 -30.27 20.85 35.92
N ARG A 56 -29.71 20.97 37.14
CA ARG A 56 -28.33 20.59 37.40
C ARG A 56 -28.10 19.09 37.21
N GLU A 57 -29.01 18.25 37.67
CA GLU A 57 -28.93 16.79 37.49
C GLU A 57 -28.96 16.42 35.99
N ILE A 58 -29.84 17.05 35.22
CA ILE A 58 -29.88 16.86 33.74
C ILE A 58 -28.60 17.31 33.08
N ALA A 59 -28.08 18.49 33.46
CA ALA A 59 -26.83 19.02 32.88
C ALA A 59 -25.63 18.12 33.18
N LEU A 60 -25.50 17.62 34.39
CA LEU A 60 -24.43 16.69 34.77
C LEU A 60 -24.51 15.37 34.00
N TYR A 61 -25.75 14.83 33.84
CA TYR A 61 -25.99 13.63 33.05
C TYR A 61 -25.59 13.85 31.57
N GLN A 62 -26.00 14.98 30.98
CA GLN A 62 -25.59 15.31 29.58
C GLN A 62 -24.10 15.47 29.44
N GLU A 63 -23.43 16.08 30.40
CA GLU A 63 -21.96 16.23 30.40
C GLU A 63 -21.26 14.87 30.46
N GLU A 64 -21.72 13.95 31.31
CA GLU A 64 -21.20 12.58 31.42
C GLU A 64 -21.36 11.81 30.11
N VAL A 65 -22.58 11.85 29.52
CA VAL A 65 -22.86 11.20 28.23
C VAL A 65 -21.95 11.74 27.13
N THR A 66 -21.85 13.08 27.03
CA THR A 66 -21.03 13.74 26.02
C THR A 66 -19.54 13.40 26.20
N SER A 67 -19.06 13.36 27.43
CA SER A 67 -17.66 13.00 27.74
C SER A 67 -17.35 11.56 27.29
N LYS A 68 -18.22 10.61 27.62
CA LYS A 68 -18.07 9.20 27.17
C LYS A 68 -18.07 9.07 25.65
N ILE A 69 -18.97 9.77 24.97
CA ILE A 69 -19.05 9.76 23.51
C ILE A 69 -17.76 10.35 22.92
N ASN A 70 -17.29 11.50 23.40
CA ASN A 70 -16.07 12.12 22.92
C ASN A 70 -14.83 11.22 23.10
N GLN A 71 -14.75 10.50 24.21
CA GLN A 71 -13.70 9.52 24.45
C GLN A 71 -13.71 8.40 23.40
N ILE A 72 -14.89 7.88 23.07
CA ILE A 72 -15.06 6.83 22.07
C ILE A 72 -14.74 7.37 20.66
N SER A 73 -15.26 8.55 20.31
CA SER A 73 -14.96 9.21 19.02
C SER A 73 -13.48 9.44 18.83
N SER A 74 -12.77 9.90 19.88
CA SER A 74 -11.32 10.09 19.83
C SER A 74 -10.56 8.77 19.63
N GLY A 75 -11.06 7.65 20.18
CA GLY A 75 -10.49 6.33 19.95
C GLY A 75 -10.61 5.86 18.50
N PHE A 76 -11.70 6.19 17.82
CA PHE A 76 -11.90 5.87 16.41
C PHE A 76 -10.94 6.63 15.46
N LEU A 77 -10.44 7.82 15.86
CA LEU A 77 -9.63 8.67 14.97
C LEU A 77 -8.33 8.02 14.52
N ASN A 78 -7.73 7.17 15.34
CA ASN A 78 -6.41 6.57 15.09
C ASN A 78 -6.48 5.14 14.56
N LEU A 79 -7.71 4.61 14.34
CA LEU A 79 -7.88 3.26 13.85
C LEU A 79 -7.89 3.24 12.32
N SER A 80 -7.28 2.19 11.77
CA SER A 80 -7.29 1.89 10.34
C SER A 80 -7.45 0.39 10.13
N GLY A 81 -8.21 0.03 9.09
CA GLY A 81 -8.49 -1.36 8.78
C GLY A 81 -9.71 -1.92 9.55
N TYR A 82 -10.44 -2.79 8.84
CA TYR A 82 -11.75 -3.28 9.28
C TYR A 82 -11.75 -4.04 10.60
N GLU A 83 -10.72 -4.85 10.86
CA GLU A 83 -10.66 -5.67 12.07
C GLU A 83 -10.46 -4.83 13.34
N GLU A 84 -9.61 -3.81 13.28
CA GLU A 84 -9.39 -2.91 14.41
C GLU A 84 -10.65 -2.08 14.69
N ILE A 85 -11.24 -1.51 13.63
CA ILE A 85 -12.47 -0.71 13.72
C ILE A 85 -13.62 -1.57 14.27
N ARG A 86 -13.79 -2.80 13.79
CA ARG A 86 -14.78 -3.76 14.23
C ARG A 86 -14.65 -4.06 15.73
N THR A 87 -13.44 -4.47 16.13
CA THR A 87 -13.17 -4.86 17.53
C THR A 87 -13.39 -3.70 18.48
N TYR A 88 -12.88 -2.52 18.15
CA TYR A 88 -13.08 -1.32 18.96
C TYR A 88 -14.56 -0.92 19.09
N CYS A 89 -15.32 -1.03 17.98
CA CYS A 89 -16.77 -0.78 18.00
C CYS A 89 -17.51 -1.77 18.94
N GLN A 90 -17.19 -3.06 18.85
CA GLN A 90 -17.78 -4.11 19.71
C GLN A 90 -17.50 -3.83 21.19
N ASP A 91 -16.25 -3.53 21.54
CA ASP A 91 -15.84 -3.24 22.91
C ASP A 91 -16.51 -1.97 23.44
N SER A 92 -16.57 -0.93 22.61
CA SER A 92 -17.21 0.34 22.97
C SER A 92 -18.71 0.18 23.22
N LEU A 93 -19.41 -0.55 22.36
CA LEU A 93 -20.83 -0.86 22.53
C LEU A 93 -21.07 -1.71 23.79
N TYR A 94 -20.25 -2.73 24.02
CA TYR A 94 -20.36 -3.56 25.22
C TYR A 94 -20.10 -2.75 26.50
N ASN A 95 -19.11 -1.87 26.50
CA ASN A 95 -18.78 -1.05 27.67
C ASN A 95 -19.89 -0.10 28.05
N LEU A 96 -20.61 0.45 27.08
CA LEU A 96 -21.72 1.37 27.32
C LEU A 96 -23.03 0.65 27.66
N THR A 97 -23.43 -0.34 26.88
CA THR A 97 -24.74 -0.98 27.00
C THR A 97 -24.74 -2.19 27.94
N LYS A 98 -23.57 -2.79 28.20
CA LYS A 98 -23.41 -4.08 28.89
C LYS A 98 -24.20 -5.22 28.23
N ILE A 99 -24.56 -5.07 26.96
CA ILE A 99 -25.21 -6.09 26.14
C ILE A 99 -24.18 -6.72 25.25
N LYS A 100 -24.12 -8.05 25.22
CA LYS A 100 -23.21 -8.77 24.30
C LYS A 100 -23.60 -8.45 22.87
N ASN A 101 -22.63 -8.04 22.07
CA ASN A 101 -22.85 -7.63 20.69
C ASN A 101 -21.81 -8.23 19.76
N GLU A 102 -22.14 -8.26 18.48
CA GLU A 102 -21.27 -8.71 17.41
C GLU A 102 -21.45 -7.77 16.21
N VAL A 103 -20.35 -7.24 15.68
CA VAL A 103 -20.37 -6.29 14.56
C VAL A 103 -19.92 -7.01 13.29
N PHE A 104 -20.76 -6.97 12.28
CA PHE A 104 -20.52 -7.52 10.94
C PHE A 104 -20.28 -6.36 9.98
N LEU A 105 -19.04 -6.13 9.55
CA LEU A 105 -18.68 -5.13 8.55
C LEU A 105 -18.48 -5.80 7.18
N TYR A 106 -18.91 -5.14 6.12
CA TYR A 106 -18.95 -5.72 4.79
C TYR A 106 -17.65 -5.50 4.01
N GLN A 107 -16.76 -6.49 4.00
CA GLN A 107 -15.73 -6.62 2.94
C GLN A 107 -15.69 -8.04 2.34
N ASN A 108 -16.06 -9.07 3.07
CA ASN A 108 -16.04 -10.44 2.59
C ASN A 108 -17.44 -11.04 2.54
N LYS A 109 -17.81 -11.61 1.41
CA LYS A 109 -19.13 -12.16 1.07
C LYS A 109 -19.56 -13.38 1.88
N GLU A 110 -18.87 -13.76 2.93
CA GLU A 110 -19.20 -14.91 3.75
C GLU A 110 -19.94 -14.47 5.03
N PHE A 111 -21.27 -14.43 4.96
CA PHE A 111 -22.10 -14.28 6.12
C PHE A 111 -22.41 -15.64 6.73
N GLN A 112 -21.93 -15.86 7.93
CA GLN A 112 -22.33 -17.01 8.74
C GLN A 112 -23.70 -16.81 9.43
N ASP A 113 -24.17 -15.57 9.55
CA ASP A 113 -25.46 -15.24 10.19
C ASP A 113 -26.47 -14.71 9.13
N LEU A 114 -27.50 -15.52 8.86
CA LEU A 114 -28.54 -15.22 7.87
C LEU A 114 -29.38 -13.97 8.23
N MET A 115 -29.55 -13.68 9.51
CA MET A 115 -30.35 -12.52 9.95
C MET A 115 -29.53 -11.24 9.84
N ALA A 116 -28.21 -11.30 10.14
CA ALA A 116 -27.30 -10.20 9.89
C ALA A 116 -27.26 -9.86 8.39
N TRP A 117 -27.24 -10.87 7.53
CA TRP A 117 -27.33 -10.69 6.08
C TRP A 117 -28.63 -10.04 5.63
N TRP A 118 -29.76 -10.52 6.15
CA TRP A 118 -31.06 -9.95 5.82
C TRP A 118 -31.12 -8.46 6.20
N CYS A 119 -30.71 -8.13 7.43
CA CYS A 119 -30.67 -6.76 7.93
C CYS A 119 -29.77 -5.86 7.07
N TYR A 120 -28.63 -6.40 6.63
CA TYR A 120 -27.73 -5.71 5.72
C TYR A 120 -28.40 -5.41 4.36
N CYS A 121 -28.99 -6.43 3.72
CA CYS A 121 -29.57 -6.28 2.39
C CYS A 121 -30.76 -5.33 2.34
N HIS A 122 -31.59 -5.34 3.40
CA HIS A 122 -32.82 -4.51 3.46
C HIS A 122 -32.57 -3.14 4.12
N GLY A 123 -31.47 -3.00 4.88
CA GLY A 123 -31.17 -1.79 5.64
C GLY A 123 -32.25 -1.44 6.66
N GLU A 124 -32.97 -2.45 7.16
CA GLU A 124 -34.02 -2.35 8.17
C GLU A 124 -33.65 -3.14 9.43
N PRO A 125 -33.98 -2.62 10.64
CA PRO A 125 -33.79 -3.36 11.88
C PRO A 125 -34.73 -4.57 11.95
N CYS A 126 -34.22 -5.67 12.54
CA CYS A 126 -35.01 -6.87 12.74
C CYS A 126 -34.69 -7.57 14.07
N GLY A 127 -35.57 -8.46 14.51
CA GLY A 127 -35.42 -9.22 15.75
C GLY A 127 -36.37 -8.80 16.85
N LYS A 128 -36.00 -9.06 18.10
CA LYS A 128 -36.84 -8.81 19.29
C LYS A 128 -37.30 -7.35 19.35
N ASP A 129 -38.58 -7.15 19.60
CA ASP A 129 -39.23 -5.84 19.70
C ASP A 129 -39.13 -4.97 18.40
N GLN A 130 -38.75 -5.60 17.26
CA GLN A 130 -38.77 -4.94 15.97
C GLN A 130 -39.99 -5.36 15.13
N LYS A 131 -40.24 -4.65 14.01
CA LYS A 131 -41.36 -4.95 13.10
C LYS A 131 -41.22 -6.30 12.38
N LYS A 132 -40.00 -6.80 12.22
CA LYS A 132 -39.66 -8.03 11.49
C LYS A 132 -38.98 -9.02 12.42
N PHE A 133 -39.31 -10.31 12.26
CA PHE A 133 -38.70 -11.42 13.00
C PHE A 133 -38.76 -11.27 14.54
N THR A 134 -39.89 -10.85 15.05
CA THR A 134 -40.15 -10.58 16.49
C THR A 134 -39.94 -11.78 17.41
N TYR A 135 -39.93 -13.00 16.85
CA TYR A 135 -39.72 -14.24 17.60
C TYR A 135 -38.27 -14.50 17.99
N LEU A 136 -37.31 -13.71 17.41
CA LEU A 136 -35.91 -13.81 17.75
C LEU A 136 -35.64 -13.24 19.14
N LYS A 137 -34.57 -13.72 19.76
CA LYS A 137 -34.09 -13.22 21.05
C LYS A 137 -33.05 -12.12 20.89
N GLU A 138 -32.48 -12.04 19.69
CA GLU A 138 -31.49 -11.05 19.27
C GLU A 138 -32.16 -9.87 18.56
N VAL A 139 -31.43 -8.74 18.55
CA VAL A 139 -31.78 -7.54 17.78
C VAL A 139 -30.66 -7.25 16.79
N TYR A 140 -31.01 -7.03 15.54
CA TYR A 140 -30.10 -6.68 14.48
C TYR A 140 -30.35 -5.25 14.00
N LEU A 141 -29.34 -4.40 14.06
CA LEU A 141 -29.41 -3.01 13.65
C LEU A 141 -28.47 -2.76 12.46
N PRO A 142 -28.95 -2.13 11.37
CA PRO A 142 -28.11 -1.84 10.22
C PRO A 142 -27.18 -0.66 10.51
N ILE A 143 -25.93 -0.76 10.10
CA ILE A 143 -24.98 0.34 10.03
C ILE A 143 -25.20 1.03 8.69
N LYS A 144 -26.13 1.99 8.67
CA LYS A 144 -26.62 2.59 7.42
C LYS A 144 -26.54 4.10 7.44
N LYS A 145 -26.13 4.68 6.32
CA LYS A 145 -26.22 6.12 6.04
C LYS A 145 -26.81 6.30 4.65
N ASP A 146 -27.85 7.09 4.56
CA ASP A 146 -28.62 7.31 3.34
C ASP A 146 -29.09 5.97 2.74
N ASN A 147 -28.66 5.66 1.52
CA ASN A 147 -29.01 4.41 0.83
C ASN A 147 -27.94 3.31 0.93
N TYR A 148 -26.82 3.57 1.62
CA TYR A 148 -25.71 2.63 1.71
C TYR A 148 -25.63 1.99 3.11
N THR A 149 -25.60 0.66 3.14
CA THR A 149 -25.43 -0.13 4.38
C THR A 149 -23.98 -0.62 4.45
N TYR A 150 -23.26 -0.28 5.52
CA TYR A 150 -21.86 -0.64 5.75
C TYR A 150 -21.70 -1.98 6.47
N GLY A 151 -22.76 -2.40 7.17
CA GLY A 151 -22.74 -3.62 7.97
C GLY A 151 -23.97 -3.77 8.85
N THR A 152 -23.88 -4.66 9.82
CA THR A 152 -24.96 -4.95 10.79
C THR A 152 -24.37 -5.17 12.18
N ILE A 153 -25.05 -4.72 13.21
CA ILE A 153 -24.74 -5.01 14.60
C ILE A 153 -25.81 -5.93 15.16
N LYS A 154 -25.40 -7.05 15.73
CA LYS A 154 -26.23 -8.00 16.46
C LYS A 154 -26.08 -7.76 17.94
N PHE A 155 -27.18 -7.69 18.66
CA PHE A 155 -27.26 -7.61 20.14
C PHE A 155 -27.96 -8.83 20.69
N ASP A 156 -27.35 -9.49 21.67
CA ASP A 156 -27.98 -10.61 22.43
C ASP A 156 -28.85 -10.06 23.54
N CYS A 157 -30.15 -10.04 23.28
CA CYS A 157 -31.15 -9.50 24.20
C CYS A 157 -31.82 -10.57 25.10
N ASN A 158 -31.15 -11.73 25.34
CA ASN A 158 -31.64 -12.79 26.19
C ASN A 158 -31.77 -12.37 27.66
N GLN A 159 -30.80 -11.64 28.19
CA GLN A 159 -30.74 -11.25 29.61
C GLN A 159 -31.22 -9.82 29.86
N ARG A 160 -31.09 -8.92 28.91
CA ARG A 160 -31.42 -7.50 28.99
C ARG A 160 -31.97 -7.00 27.67
N THR A 161 -33.05 -6.21 27.71
CA THR A 161 -33.56 -5.49 26.54
C THR A 161 -32.83 -4.16 26.34
N ILE A 162 -32.79 -3.69 25.11
CA ILE A 162 -32.24 -2.38 24.76
C ILE A 162 -33.18 -1.31 25.28
N THR A 163 -32.67 -0.38 26.09
CA THR A 163 -33.42 0.77 26.60
C THR A 163 -33.36 1.94 25.64
N ASP A 164 -34.20 2.96 25.85
CA ASP A 164 -34.14 4.20 25.06
C ASP A 164 -32.78 4.93 25.21
N GLU A 165 -32.17 4.83 26.40
CA GLU A 165 -30.83 5.37 26.66
C GLU A 165 -29.76 4.60 25.86
N ASP A 166 -29.85 3.27 25.84
CA ASP A 166 -28.91 2.44 25.05
C ASP A 166 -29.04 2.78 23.56
N LEU A 167 -30.25 3.06 23.07
CA LEU A 167 -30.46 3.44 21.67
C LEU A 167 -29.75 4.76 21.27
N ILE A 168 -29.67 5.71 22.20
CA ILE A 168 -28.94 6.96 21.97
C ILE A 168 -27.44 6.66 21.76
N TYR A 169 -26.84 5.86 22.64
CA TYR A 169 -25.44 5.46 22.53
C TYR A 169 -25.18 4.67 21.24
N ILE A 170 -26.01 3.69 20.94
CA ILE A 170 -25.88 2.84 19.75
C ILE A 170 -25.94 3.69 18.48
N LYS A 171 -26.93 4.60 18.36
CA LYS A 171 -27.06 5.47 17.19
C LYS A 171 -25.85 6.39 17.02
N THR A 172 -25.33 6.93 18.11
CA THR A 172 -24.15 7.80 18.06
C THR A 172 -22.91 7.03 17.64
N ILE A 173 -22.69 5.84 18.20
CA ILE A 173 -21.53 5.00 17.81
C ILE A 173 -21.67 4.56 16.35
N ILE A 174 -22.86 4.22 15.88
CA ILE A 174 -23.09 3.89 14.47
C ILE A 174 -22.73 5.08 13.56
N ALA A 175 -23.10 6.29 13.95
CA ALA A 175 -22.77 7.49 13.18
C ALA A 175 -21.25 7.71 13.10
N GLU A 176 -20.53 7.59 14.20
CA GLU A 176 -19.06 7.69 14.25
C GLU A 176 -18.41 6.56 13.47
N LEU A 177 -18.88 5.33 13.64
CA LEU A 177 -18.38 4.17 12.90
C LEU A 177 -18.49 4.38 11.38
N ILE A 178 -19.61 4.90 10.89
CA ILE A 178 -19.81 5.21 9.47
C ILE A 178 -18.78 6.24 8.98
N LEU A 179 -18.52 7.29 9.77
CA LEU A 179 -17.52 8.30 9.42
C LEU A 179 -16.11 7.70 9.28
N VAL A 180 -15.74 6.82 10.20
CA VAL A 180 -14.44 6.13 10.17
C VAL A 180 -14.34 5.19 8.98
N LEU A 181 -15.38 4.39 8.72
CA LEU A 181 -15.42 3.49 7.57
C LEU A 181 -15.36 4.26 6.23
N GLN A 182 -16.04 5.40 6.12
CA GLN A 182 -15.96 6.26 4.95
C GLN A 182 -14.55 6.83 4.76
N ARG A 183 -13.92 7.28 5.85
CA ARG A 183 -12.53 7.78 5.82
C ARG A 183 -11.55 6.70 5.36
N ASP A 184 -11.67 5.50 5.89
CA ASP A 184 -10.80 4.36 5.56
C ASP A 184 -10.95 3.98 4.09
N LEU A 185 -12.18 3.87 3.58
CA LEU A 185 -12.48 3.60 2.17
C LEU A 185 -11.87 4.66 1.25
N LEU A 186 -12.12 5.94 1.54
CA LEU A 186 -11.55 7.05 0.76
C LEU A 186 -10.02 7.09 0.78
N SER A 187 -9.41 6.69 1.90
CA SER A 187 -7.95 6.60 2.02
C SER A 187 -7.39 5.52 1.11
N HIS A 188 -8.03 4.35 1.06
CA HIS A 188 -7.65 3.25 0.16
C HIS A 188 -7.83 3.64 -1.32
N GLU A 189 -8.98 4.19 -1.70
CA GLU A 189 -9.22 4.65 -3.07
C GLU A 189 -8.19 5.71 -3.52
N LYS A 190 -7.86 6.64 -2.62
CA LYS A 190 -6.85 7.67 -2.88
C LYS A 190 -5.47 7.08 -3.11
N GLU A 191 -5.06 6.09 -2.32
CA GLU A 191 -3.75 5.45 -2.46
C GLU A 191 -3.68 4.61 -3.74
N GLU A 192 -4.74 3.86 -4.07
CA GLU A 192 -4.84 3.15 -5.35
C GLU A 192 -4.75 4.09 -6.55
N ALA A 193 -5.51 5.19 -6.52
CA ALA A 193 -5.46 6.21 -7.57
C ALA A 193 -4.06 6.84 -7.69
N ARG A 194 -3.39 7.09 -6.56
CA ARG A 194 -2.02 7.61 -6.54
C ARG A 194 -1.04 6.64 -7.20
N LEU A 195 -1.10 5.36 -6.83
CA LEU A 195 -0.26 4.33 -7.42
C LEU A 195 -0.50 4.18 -8.93
N GLN A 196 -1.76 4.31 -9.36
CA GLN A 196 -2.09 4.28 -10.79
C GLN A 196 -1.49 5.48 -11.54
N VAL A 197 -1.59 6.69 -10.97
CA VAL A 197 -0.97 7.90 -11.57
C VAL A 197 0.55 7.77 -11.64
N GLU A 198 1.19 7.23 -10.60
CA GLU A 198 2.63 6.99 -10.62
C GLU A 198 3.04 5.99 -11.71
N ARG A 199 2.29 4.89 -11.86
CA ARG A 199 2.50 3.91 -12.94
C ARG A 199 2.36 4.54 -14.33
N GLU A 200 1.32 5.34 -14.57
CA GLU A 200 1.11 6.04 -15.84
C GLU A 200 2.22 7.07 -16.12
N LYS A 201 2.68 7.79 -15.10
CA LYS A 201 3.79 8.73 -15.22
C LYS A 201 5.10 8.02 -15.57
N LEU A 202 5.40 6.92 -14.92
CA LEU A 202 6.55 6.06 -15.26
C LEU A 202 6.44 5.60 -16.72
N LYS A 203 5.31 5.00 -17.12
CA LYS A 203 5.06 4.55 -18.49
C LYS A 203 5.27 5.66 -19.52
N SER A 204 4.76 6.86 -19.26
CA SER A 204 4.92 8.02 -20.16
C SER A 204 6.39 8.46 -20.27
N THR A 205 7.11 8.50 -19.15
CA THR A 205 8.55 8.85 -19.12
C THR A 205 9.36 7.82 -19.90
N LEU A 206 9.05 6.54 -19.74
CA LEU A 206 9.67 5.42 -20.44
C LEU A 206 9.48 5.51 -21.96
N LEU A 207 8.23 5.72 -22.41
CA LEU A 207 7.91 5.86 -23.84
C LEU A 207 8.68 7.04 -24.46
N ARG A 208 8.85 8.13 -23.71
CA ARG A 208 9.64 9.29 -24.17
C ARG A 208 11.12 8.95 -24.32
N SER A 209 11.74 8.26 -23.33
CA SER A 209 13.12 7.84 -23.38
C SER A 209 13.36 6.86 -24.52
N ILE A 210 12.52 5.83 -24.64
CA ILE A 210 12.60 4.84 -25.73
C ILE A 210 12.51 5.53 -27.09
N SER A 211 11.55 6.47 -27.27
CA SER A 211 11.38 7.19 -28.52
C SER A 211 12.60 8.03 -28.89
N HIS A 212 13.27 8.63 -27.88
CA HIS A 212 14.50 9.37 -28.08
C HIS A 212 15.65 8.44 -28.53
N ASP A 213 15.83 7.33 -27.84
CA ASP A 213 16.94 6.41 -28.05
C ASP A 213 16.81 5.58 -29.35
N LEU A 214 15.57 5.35 -29.82
CA LEU A 214 15.30 4.78 -31.14
C LEU A 214 15.51 5.80 -32.27
N ARG A 215 15.21 7.09 -32.04
CA ARG A 215 15.36 8.14 -33.06
C ARG A 215 16.81 8.37 -33.45
N THR A 216 17.74 8.29 -32.50
CA THR A 216 19.18 8.56 -32.76
C THR A 216 19.76 7.60 -33.77
N PRO A 217 19.75 6.26 -33.61
CA PRO A 217 20.26 5.32 -34.60
C PRO A 217 19.50 5.41 -35.93
N LEU A 218 18.18 5.63 -35.88
CA LEU A 218 17.37 5.77 -37.10
C LEU A 218 17.79 7.00 -37.91
N THR A 219 18.09 8.12 -37.25
CA THR A 219 18.58 9.34 -37.91
C THR A 219 19.97 9.14 -38.52
N SER A 220 20.85 8.40 -37.82
CA SER A 220 22.16 8.05 -38.34
C SER A 220 22.09 7.16 -39.58
N ILE A 221 21.27 6.10 -39.53
CA ILE A 221 21.00 5.21 -40.66
C ILE A 221 20.46 6.00 -41.87
N ALA A 222 19.43 6.81 -41.65
CA ALA A 222 18.79 7.61 -42.70
C ALA A 222 19.76 8.66 -43.27
N GLY A 223 20.57 9.32 -42.43
CA GLY A 223 21.56 10.28 -42.83
C GLY A 223 22.69 9.66 -43.67
N GLY A 224 23.26 8.55 -43.21
CA GLY A 224 24.26 7.81 -43.94
C GLY A 224 23.78 7.29 -45.29
N ALA A 225 22.59 6.70 -45.31
CA ALA A 225 21.98 6.22 -46.57
C ALA A 225 21.69 7.36 -47.54
N ASN A 226 21.12 8.49 -47.07
CA ASN A 226 20.88 9.68 -47.91
C ASN A 226 22.20 10.28 -48.44
N PHE A 227 23.27 10.32 -47.61
CA PHE A 227 24.57 10.77 -48.04
C PHE A 227 25.12 9.92 -49.19
N LEU A 228 25.07 8.60 -49.05
CA LEU A 228 25.53 7.67 -50.12
C LEU A 228 24.71 7.85 -51.39
N VAL A 229 23.38 7.96 -51.33
CA VAL A 229 22.50 8.13 -52.49
C VAL A 229 22.83 9.41 -53.25
N ASN A 230 23.09 10.51 -52.54
CA ASN A 230 23.32 11.82 -53.17
C ASN A 230 24.78 12.02 -53.66
N ASN A 231 25.72 11.20 -53.23
CA ASN A 231 27.16 11.38 -53.56
C ASN A 231 27.80 10.10 -54.13
N LEU A 232 27.01 9.18 -54.69
CA LEU A 232 27.48 7.84 -55.12
C LEU A 232 28.67 7.91 -56.10
N ASP A 233 28.70 8.92 -56.99
CA ASP A 233 29.73 9.09 -58.01
C ASP A 233 30.96 9.88 -57.54
N THR A 234 30.92 10.48 -56.34
CA THR A 234 31.96 11.41 -55.85
C THR A 234 32.70 10.91 -54.60
N VAL A 235 32.14 9.92 -53.90
CA VAL A 235 32.72 9.38 -52.64
C VAL A 235 33.67 8.25 -52.94
N GLU A 236 34.84 8.28 -52.30
CA GLU A 236 35.82 7.21 -52.36
C GLU A 236 35.25 5.89 -51.84
N SER A 237 35.62 4.76 -52.46
CA SER A 237 35.14 3.43 -52.11
C SER A 237 35.30 3.08 -50.62
N ASP A 238 36.42 3.48 -50.02
CA ASP A 238 36.71 3.22 -48.60
C ASP A 238 35.76 4.00 -47.67
N THR A 239 35.46 5.25 -48.02
CA THR A 239 34.51 6.09 -47.27
C THR A 239 33.09 5.54 -47.41
N SER A 240 32.71 5.08 -48.59
CA SER A 240 31.41 4.43 -48.80
C SER A 240 31.27 3.15 -47.99
N LEU A 241 32.32 2.33 -47.96
CA LEU A 241 32.32 1.10 -47.18
C LEU A 241 32.17 1.37 -45.66
N ASN A 242 32.87 2.37 -45.15
CA ASN A 242 32.77 2.77 -43.74
C ASN A 242 31.37 3.23 -43.40
N ILE A 243 30.70 4.05 -44.22
CA ILE A 243 29.34 4.50 -43.99
C ILE A 243 28.35 3.32 -44.03
N ILE A 244 28.53 2.37 -44.97
CA ILE A 244 27.66 1.15 -45.01
C ILE A 244 27.87 0.32 -43.76
N GLN A 245 29.08 0.19 -43.25
CA GLN A 245 29.38 -0.52 -42.00
C GLN A 245 28.72 0.17 -40.81
N ASP A 246 28.77 1.51 -40.74
CA ASP A 246 28.10 2.28 -39.67
C ASP A 246 26.58 2.13 -39.74
N ILE A 247 25.98 2.19 -40.93
CA ILE A 247 24.54 1.91 -41.11
C ILE A 247 24.20 0.51 -40.61
N SER A 248 24.98 -0.50 -40.98
CA SER A 248 24.78 -1.89 -40.55
C SER A 248 24.89 -2.02 -39.03
N LYS A 249 25.88 -1.39 -38.43
CA LYS A 249 26.09 -1.38 -36.96
C LYS A 249 24.90 -0.75 -36.20
N GLU A 250 24.42 0.42 -36.68
CA GLU A 250 23.29 1.10 -36.06
C GLU A 250 21.97 0.35 -36.26
N ALA A 251 21.78 -0.33 -37.41
CA ALA A 251 20.63 -1.18 -37.66
C ALA A 251 20.60 -2.40 -36.71
N MET A 252 21.71 -3.08 -36.50
CA MET A 252 21.83 -4.18 -35.54
C MET A 252 21.59 -3.72 -34.11
N ARG A 253 22.08 -2.51 -33.73
CA ARG A 253 21.81 -1.91 -32.42
C ARG A 253 20.34 -1.63 -32.22
N LEU A 254 19.67 -1.08 -33.25
CA LEU A 254 18.24 -0.81 -33.21
C LEU A 254 17.42 -2.10 -33.03
N ASN A 255 17.78 -3.17 -33.76
CA ASN A 255 17.11 -4.47 -33.63
C ASN A 255 17.22 -5.04 -32.19
N GLY A 256 18.42 -4.96 -31.61
CA GLY A 256 18.62 -5.37 -30.22
C GLY A 256 17.80 -4.56 -29.21
N MET A 257 17.61 -3.24 -29.44
CA MET A 257 16.74 -2.40 -28.61
C MET A 257 15.27 -2.82 -28.72
N VAL A 258 14.78 -3.12 -29.92
CA VAL A 258 13.41 -3.59 -30.16
C VAL A 258 13.17 -4.95 -29.50
N GLU A 259 14.09 -5.89 -29.63
CA GLU A 259 14.01 -7.21 -28.97
C GLU A 259 13.97 -7.08 -27.45
N ASN A 260 14.82 -6.20 -26.88
CA ASN A 260 14.81 -5.92 -25.45
C ASN A 260 13.47 -5.35 -24.98
N LEU A 261 12.86 -4.45 -25.75
CA LEU A 261 11.56 -3.88 -25.45
C LEU A 261 10.44 -4.94 -25.50
N LEU A 262 10.44 -5.79 -26.54
CA LEU A 262 9.49 -6.88 -26.67
C LEU A 262 9.62 -7.91 -25.54
N ASN A 263 10.82 -8.24 -25.14
CA ASN A 263 11.04 -9.15 -24.00
C ASN A 263 10.56 -8.53 -22.69
N MET A 264 10.79 -7.23 -22.47
CA MET A 264 10.28 -6.52 -21.29
C MET A 264 8.74 -6.52 -21.23
N THR A 265 8.06 -6.25 -22.34
CA THR A 265 6.60 -6.28 -22.38
C THR A 265 6.03 -7.68 -22.08
N ARG A 266 6.64 -8.73 -22.64
CA ARG A 266 6.24 -10.13 -22.38
C ARG A 266 6.42 -10.53 -20.91
N ILE A 267 7.49 -10.05 -20.27
CA ILE A 267 7.77 -10.27 -18.85
C ILE A 267 6.71 -9.57 -17.98
N GLN A 268 6.40 -8.29 -18.26
CA GLN A 268 5.40 -7.52 -17.50
C GLN A 268 3.98 -8.09 -17.61
N GLU A 269 3.62 -8.69 -18.74
CA GLU A 269 2.32 -9.33 -18.95
C GLU A 269 2.22 -10.72 -18.32
N GLY A 270 3.29 -11.24 -17.71
CA GLY A 270 3.32 -12.59 -17.13
C GLY A 270 3.24 -13.73 -18.18
N ASN A 271 3.37 -13.39 -19.46
CA ASN A 271 3.26 -14.31 -20.60
C ASN A 271 4.62 -14.86 -21.06
N PHE A 272 5.66 -14.77 -20.22
CA PHE A 272 7.00 -15.18 -20.58
C PHE A 272 7.12 -16.72 -20.55
N LYS A 273 6.85 -17.36 -21.67
CA LYS A 273 7.02 -18.81 -21.81
C LYS A 273 8.46 -19.13 -22.16
N ILE A 274 9.12 -19.88 -21.29
CA ILE A 274 10.46 -20.41 -21.48
C ILE A 274 10.35 -21.79 -22.14
N ASN A 275 11.13 -21.99 -23.20
CA ASN A 275 11.23 -23.30 -23.85
C ASN A 275 12.53 -23.99 -23.40
N LYS A 276 12.48 -24.59 -22.22
CA LYS A 276 13.64 -25.29 -21.65
C LYS A 276 13.95 -26.57 -22.40
N LYS A 277 15.21 -26.75 -22.74
CA LYS A 277 15.79 -28.00 -23.27
C LYS A 277 17.09 -28.28 -22.53
N LEU A 278 17.51 -29.53 -22.52
CA LEU A 278 18.84 -29.89 -22.04
C LEU A 278 19.88 -29.37 -23.02
N GLU A 279 20.69 -28.41 -22.57
CA GLU A 279 21.67 -27.73 -23.40
C GLU A 279 23.07 -27.84 -22.76
N VAL A 280 24.09 -27.86 -23.60
CA VAL A 280 25.49 -27.93 -23.16
C VAL A 280 25.99 -26.53 -22.79
N VAL A 281 26.59 -26.38 -21.61
CA VAL A 281 27.11 -25.11 -21.10
C VAL A 281 28.13 -24.47 -22.07
N ASP A 282 29.07 -25.26 -22.61
CA ASP A 282 30.13 -24.75 -23.49
C ASP A 282 29.59 -24.28 -24.85
N ASP A 283 28.48 -24.87 -25.34
CA ASP A 283 27.81 -24.40 -26.57
C ASP A 283 27.15 -23.03 -26.36
N ILE A 284 26.55 -22.80 -25.17
CA ILE A 284 25.99 -21.51 -24.82
C ILE A 284 27.09 -20.45 -24.69
N ILE A 285 28.20 -20.78 -24.02
CA ILE A 285 29.35 -19.89 -23.89
C ILE A 285 29.94 -19.54 -25.27
N SER A 286 30.17 -20.54 -26.12
CA SER A 286 30.77 -20.35 -27.46
C SER A 286 29.84 -19.47 -28.33
N THR A 287 28.53 -19.66 -28.26
CA THR A 287 27.55 -18.86 -28.97
C THR A 287 27.56 -17.39 -28.48
N ALA A 288 27.58 -17.19 -27.15
CA ALA A 288 27.66 -15.84 -26.57
C ALA A 288 28.97 -15.11 -26.95
N VAL A 289 30.10 -15.80 -26.88
CA VAL A 289 31.43 -15.27 -27.29
C VAL A 289 31.43 -14.92 -28.77
N SER A 290 30.90 -15.77 -29.62
CA SER A 290 30.83 -15.51 -31.06
C SER A 290 30.02 -14.26 -31.38
N ALA A 291 28.85 -14.10 -30.67
CA ALA A 291 28.00 -12.93 -30.86
C ALA A 291 28.63 -11.60 -30.42
N ILE A 292 29.58 -11.62 -29.47
CA ILE A 292 30.20 -10.40 -28.94
C ILE A 292 31.58 -10.12 -29.54
N THR A 293 32.17 -11.06 -30.28
CA THR A 293 33.54 -10.94 -30.81
C THR A 293 33.77 -9.65 -31.61
N ASN A 294 32.79 -9.22 -32.40
CA ASN A 294 32.88 -8.00 -33.19
C ASN A 294 32.68 -6.71 -32.35
N ARG A 295 32.30 -6.82 -31.07
CA ARG A 295 32.04 -5.69 -30.17
C ARG A 295 33.10 -5.52 -29.09
N LYS A 296 33.99 -6.47 -28.92
CA LYS A 296 35.02 -6.44 -27.86
C LYS A 296 36.08 -5.31 -28.06
N GLU A 297 36.11 -4.66 -29.23
CA GLU A 297 37.08 -3.60 -29.56
C GLU A 297 38.52 -4.00 -29.15
N ASN A 298 39.16 -3.22 -28.26
CA ASN A 298 40.54 -3.47 -27.81
C ASN A 298 40.59 -4.29 -26.49
N HIS A 299 39.47 -4.91 -26.02
CA HIS A 299 39.44 -5.66 -24.76
C HIS A 299 39.98 -7.09 -24.93
N GLU A 300 40.65 -7.61 -23.89
CA GLU A 300 41.03 -9.02 -23.79
C GLU A 300 39.87 -9.82 -23.17
N LEU A 301 39.23 -10.70 -23.96
CA LEU A 301 38.25 -11.63 -23.46
C LEU A 301 38.91 -12.98 -23.15
N VAL A 302 38.85 -13.41 -21.87
CA VAL A 302 39.34 -14.69 -21.41
C VAL A 302 38.14 -15.58 -21.03
N VAL A 303 38.03 -16.70 -21.74
CA VAL A 303 37.01 -17.71 -21.43
C VAL A 303 37.67 -18.86 -20.67
N LYS A 304 37.11 -19.23 -19.52
CA LYS A 304 37.51 -20.45 -18.80
C LYS A 304 36.46 -21.51 -19.07
N GLU A 305 36.82 -22.47 -19.91
CA GLU A 305 35.99 -23.62 -20.23
C GLU A 305 35.78 -24.51 -19.00
N THR A 306 34.67 -25.25 -18.99
CA THR A 306 34.36 -26.26 -17.97
C THR A 306 35.30 -27.47 -18.18
N LYS A 307 35.65 -28.16 -17.08
CA LYS A 307 36.48 -29.37 -17.17
C LYS A 307 35.68 -30.58 -17.68
N ASP A 308 34.40 -30.58 -17.41
CA ASP A 308 33.46 -31.67 -17.73
C ASP A 308 32.33 -31.11 -18.60
N ILE A 309 31.72 -31.98 -19.40
CA ILE A 309 30.51 -31.63 -20.16
C ILE A 309 29.36 -31.47 -19.19
N ILE A 310 28.83 -30.26 -19.05
CA ILE A 310 27.70 -29.94 -18.16
C ILE A 310 26.47 -29.69 -19.01
N LEU A 311 25.41 -30.44 -18.71
CA LEU A 311 24.07 -30.26 -19.30
C LEU A 311 23.13 -29.68 -18.25
N PHE A 312 22.31 -28.71 -18.62
CA PHE A 312 21.26 -28.17 -17.75
C PHE A 312 20.02 -27.74 -18.53
N PRO A 313 18.82 -27.76 -17.91
CA PRO A 313 17.59 -27.41 -18.57
C PRO A 313 17.44 -25.90 -18.69
N CYS A 314 17.55 -25.35 -19.89
CA CYS A 314 17.38 -23.91 -20.12
C CYS A 314 16.86 -23.59 -21.51
N ASP A 315 16.45 -22.35 -21.70
CA ASP A 315 16.26 -21.75 -23.03
C ASP A 315 17.59 -21.11 -23.44
N ALA A 316 18.33 -21.82 -24.32
CA ALA A 316 19.67 -21.42 -24.73
C ALA A 316 19.74 -20.00 -25.30
N GLN A 317 18.71 -19.59 -26.09
CA GLN A 317 18.69 -18.25 -26.70
C GLN A 317 18.62 -17.15 -25.63
N LEU A 318 17.80 -17.37 -24.60
CA LEU A 318 17.64 -16.41 -23.51
C LEU A 318 18.90 -16.32 -22.63
N ILE A 319 19.52 -17.48 -22.33
CA ILE A 319 20.77 -17.49 -21.55
C ILE A 319 21.92 -16.84 -22.32
N VAL A 320 22.05 -17.13 -23.61
CA VAL A 320 23.00 -16.44 -24.49
C VAL A 320 22.77 -14.94 -24.47
N GLN A 321 21.51 -14.48 -24.53
CA GLN A 321 21.18 -13.05 -24.43
C GLN A 321 21.64 -12.44 -23.11
N VAL A 322 21.47 -13.15 -21.98
CA VAL A 322 21.98 -12.71 -20.66
C VAL A 322 23.49 -12.55 -20.71
N LEU A 323 24.23 -13.56 -21.19
CA LEU A 323 25.69 -13.52 -21.24
C LEU A 323 26.20 -12.40 -22.16
N VAL A 324 25.57 -12.23 -23.33
CA VAL A 324 25.88 -11.14 -24.25
C VAL A 324 25.66 -9.77 -23.62
N ASN A 325 24.56 -9.57 -22.92
CA ASN A 325 24.27 -8.32 -22.22
C ASN A 325 25.29 -8.02 -21.12
N LEU A 326 25.67 -9.05 -20.32
CA LEU A 326 26.67 -8.88 -19.27
C LEU A 326 28.08 -8.60 -19.83
N LEU A 327 28.46 -9.27 -20.90
CA LEU A 327 29.74 -9.02 -21.59
C LEU A 327 29.77 -7.63 -22.23
N ASP A 328 28.69 -7.22 -22.89
CA ASP A 328 28.56 -5.89 -23.49
C ASP A 328 28.64 -4.78 -22.43
N ASN A 329 28.03 -5.00 -21.27
CA ASN A 329 28.19 -4.11 -20.13
C ASN A 329 29.64 -4.03 -19.63
N ALA A 330 30.31 -5.17 -19.48
CA ALA A 330 31.71 -5.20 -19.06
C ALA A 330 32.60 -4.40 -20.03
N PHE A 331 32.43 -4.56 -21.35
CA PHE A 331 33.20 -3.80 -22.33
C PHE A 331 32.88 -2.30 -22.33
N LYS A 332 31.62 -1.92 -22.12
CA LYS A 332 31.22 -0.50 -22.10
C LYS A 332 31.69 0.27 -20.89
N HIS A 333 31.77 -0.42 -19.73
CA HIS A 333 32.09 0.22 -18.45
C HIS A 333 33.53 0.06 -17.99
N THR A 334 34.40 -0.57 -18.84
CA THR A 334 35.84 -0.71 -18.61
C THR A 334 36.63 0.12 -19.60
N PRO A 335 37.82 0.62 -19.21
CA PRO A 335 38.74 1.28 -20.14
C PRO A 335 39.22 0.33 -21.24
N ASP A 336 39.69 0.89 -22.37
CA ASP A 336 40.35 0.12 -23.44
C ASP A 336 41.50 -0.72 -22.87
N ALA A 337 41.75 -1.86 -23.49
CA ALA A 337 42.73 -2.86 -23.08
C ALA A 337 42.46 -3.54 -21.72
N SER A 338 41.26 -3.37 -21.18
CA SER A 338 40.82 -4.09 -19.98
C SER A 338 40.61 -5.57 -20.26
N LYS A 339 40.73 -6.37 -19.19
CA LYS A 339 40.50 -7.80 -19.21
C LYS A 339 39.13 -8.15 -18.69
N VAL A 340 38.35 -8.83 -19.53
CA VAL A 340 37.04 -9.37 -19.16
C VAL A 340 37.11 -10.90 -19.15
N MET A 341 36.67 -11.54 -18.11
CA MET A 341 36.67 -13.00 -17.96
C MET A 341 35.26 -13.55 -17.86
N LEU A 342 34.95 -14.55 -18.67
CA LEU A 342 33.79 -15.38 -18.60
C LEU A 342 34.17 -16.76 -18.08
N LYS A 343 33.53 -17.24 -17.03
CA LYS A 343 33.73 -18.61 -16.51
C LYS A 343 32.38 -19.24 -16.09
N ALA A 344 32.35 -20.57 -16.21
CA ALA A 344 31.23 -21.36 -15.70
C ALA A 344 31.76 -22.51 -14.80
N PHE A 345 31.01 -22.85 -13.78
CA PHE A 345 31.32 -23.95 -12.87
C PHE A 345 30.08 -24.35 -12.08
N VAL A 346 30.08 -25.56 -11.53
CA VAL A 346 29.00 -26.08 -10.69
C VAL A 346 29.26 -25.77 -9.22
N ARG A 347 28.23 -25.29 -8.51
CA ARG A 347 28.24 -25.04 -7.07
C ARG A 347 26.85 -25.31 -6.48
N ASN A 348 26.76 -26.21 -5.50
CA ASN A 348 25.50 -26.52 -4.78
C ASN A 348 24.32 -26.89 -5.69
N ASN A 349 24.56 -27.82 -6.65
CA ASN A 349 23.58 -28.26 -7.64
C ASN A 349 23.06 -27.17 -8.60
N ASN A 350 23.80 -26.07 -8.70
CA ASN A 350 23.52 -24.99 -9.66
C ASN A 350 24.70 -24.82 -10.60
N ILE A 351 24.42 -24.50 -11.86
CA ILE A 351 25.42 -23.95 -12.77
C ILE A 351 25.58 -22.46 -12.49
N ILE A 352 26.81 -22.03 -12.29
CA ILE A 352 27.17 -20.64 -12.03
C ILE A 352 27.91 -20.08 -13.24
N PHE A 353 27.43 -19.00 -13.82
CA PHE A 353 28.19 -18.21 -14.78
C PHE A 353 28.66 -16.92 -14.12
N GLN A 354 29.91 -16.53 -14.35
CA GLN A 354 30.43 -15.26 -13.85
C GLN A 354 31.06 -14.50 -14.98
N VAL A 355 30.67 -13.23 -15.13
CA VAL A 355 31.34 -12.22 -15.94
C VAL A 355 32.11 -11.30 -15.00
N ILE A 356 33.43 -11.25 -15.15
CA ILE A 356 34.36 -10.55 -14.24
C ILE A 356 35.12 -9.53 -15.07
N ASP A 357 35.10 -8.29 -14.65
CA ASP A 357 35.91 -7.22 -15.24
C ASP A 357 36.92 -6.66 -14.23
N ASN A 358 37.89 -5.90 -14.74
CA ASN A 358 38.89 -5.18 -13.95
C ASN A 358 38.73 -3.66 -14.08
N GLY A 359 37.48 -3.19 -14.25
CA GLY A 359 37.12 -1.77 -14.32
C GLY A 359 37.15 -1.07 -12.95
N LYS A 360 36.35 0.00 -12.84
CA LYS A 360 36.26 0.82 -11.63
C LYS A 360 35.28 0.28 -10.57
N GLY A 361 34.62 -0.85 -10.86
CA GLY A 361 33.59 -1.41 -10.02
C GLY A 361 32.30 -0.58 -10.02
N ILE A 362 31.40 -0.94 -9.10
CA ILE A 362 30.06 -0.35 -8.92
C ILE A 362 30.00 0.33 -7.55
N GLU A 363 29.44 1.52 -7.45
CA GLU A 363 29.23 2.18 -6.17
C GLU A 363 28.30 1.35 -5.25
N ILE A 364 28.68 1.21 -3.97
CA ILE A 364 27.94 0.36 -3.01
C ILE A 364 26.46 0.73 -2.93
N LYS A 365 26.15 2.02 -3.01
CA LYS A 365 24.76 2.51 -3.00
C LYS A 365 23.94 2.09 -4.23
N GLN A 366 24.59 1.81 -5.33
CA GLN A 366 23.97 1.45 -6.61
C GLN A 366 23.80 -0.07 -6.77
N LEU A 367 24.59 -0.88 -6.06
CA LEU A 367 24.58 -2.35 -6.18
C LEU A 367 23.19 -2.96 -6.03
N ASN A 368 22.36 -2.41 -5.14
CA ASN A 368 21.00 -2.90 -4.92
C ASN A 368 20.01 -2.46 -6.02
N HIS A 369 20.36 -1.49 -6.83
CA HIS A 369 19.48 -0.87 -7.81
C HIS A 369 19.87 -1.11 -9.28
N ILE A 370 21.05 -1.69 -9.54
CA ILE A 370 21.53 -1.89 -10.92
C ILE A 370 20.65 -2.83 -11.76
N PHE A 371 19.84 -3.65 -11.10
CA PHE A 371 18.88 -4.55 -11.76
C PHE A 371 17.46 -3.97 -11.82
N ASP A 372 17.24 -2.76 -11.27
CA ASP A 372 15.96 -2.10 -11.37
C ASP A 372 15.70 -1.62 -12.81
N ASP A 373 14.43 -1.61 -13.21
CA ASP A 373 14.02 -1.16 -14.52
C ASP A 373 14.51 0.26 -14.78
N PHE A 374 15.17 0.47 -15.94
CA PHE A 374 15.65 1.78 -16.40
C PHE A 374 16.75 2.44 -15.53
N PHE A 375 17.39 1.69 -14.67
CA PHE A 375 18.50 2.21 -13.90
C PHE A 375 19.71 2.44 -14.78
N THR A 376 20.29 3.65 -14.73
CA THR A 376 21.54 4.02 -15.42
C THR A 376 22.41 4.86 -14.49
N THR A 377 23.69 4.60 -14.48
CA THR A 377 24.68 5.28 -13.61
C THR A 377 25.15 6.64 -14.12
N SER A 378 24.76 7.06 -15.32
CA SER A 378 25.29 8.27 -15.97
C SER A 378 24.35 9.46 -15.76
N LEU A 379 24.60 10.25 -14.72
CA LEU A 379 24.03 11.61 -14.56
C LEU A 379 24.93 12.70 -15.19
N ASP A 380 26.21 12.41 -15.55
CA ASP A 380 27.14 13.42 -16.01
C ASP A 380 27.84 13.01 -17.31
N ASN A 381 27.84 13.98 -18.22
CA ASN A 381 28.61 14.11 -19.45
C ASN A 381 28.10 13.34 -20.69
N GLY A 382 27.71 14.16 -21.65
CA GLY A 382 27.44 14.08 -23.08
C GLY A 382 27.95 12.95 -23.98
N ASP A 383 28.27 11.77 -23.46
CA ASP A 383 28.81 10.66 -24.26
C ASP A 383 27.69 9.79 -24.87
N HIS A 384 27.78 9.55 -26.16
CA HIS A 384 26.87 8.76 -26.99
C HIS A 384 26.76 7.26 -26.64
N LYS A 385 27.27 6.82 -25.46
CA LYS A 385 27.26 5.41 -24.98
C LYS A 385 26.06 5.06 -24.06
N ARG A 386 25.02 5.92 -24.02
CA ARG A 386 23.85 5.66 -23.16
C ARG A 386 23.06 4.44 -23.61
N GLY A 387 22.85 3.48 -22.70
CA GLY A 387 21.87 2.41 -22.84
C GLY A 387 20.58 2.80 -22.15
N ILE A 388 19.46 2.23 -22.59
CA ILE A 388 18.09 2.46 -22.04
C ILE A 388 17.96 2.01 -20.55
N GLY A 389 18.99 1.36 -19.99
CA GLY A 389 18.93 0.79 -18.64
C GLY A 389 18.06 -0.48 -18.52
N LEU A 390 17.71 -1.10 -19.65
CA LEU A 390 16.89 -2.32 -19.67
C LEU A 390 17.72 -3.61 -19.64
N GLY A 391 19.00 -3.57 -20.01
CA GLY A 391 19.82 -4.77 -20.20
C GLY A 391 19.92 -5.62 -18.93
N LEU A 392 20.25 -5.04 -17.80
CA LEU A 392 20.38 -5.76 -16.52
C LEU A 392 19.03 -6.20 -15.94
N ALA A 393 17.99 -5.40 -16.10
CA ALA A 393 16.63 -5.77 -15.69
C ALA A 393 16.12 -6.99 -16.46
N ILE A 394 16.37 -7.03 -17.78
CA ILE A 394 16.04 -8.19 -18.62
C ILE A 394 16.87 -9.41 -18.20
N CYS A 395 18.17 -9.24 -17.89
CA CYS A 395 19.00 -10.34 -17.38
C CYS A 395 18.38 -10.94 -16.11
N LYS A 396 17.99 -10.10 -15.17
CA LYS A 396 17.33 -10.52 -13.92
C LYS A 396 16.05 -11.30 -14.21
N ALA A 397 15.17 -10.76 -15.02
CA ALA A 397 13.89 -11.38 -15.35
C ALA A 397 14.06 -12.74 -16.09
N ILE A 398 15.01 -12.86 -17.01
CA ILE A 398 15.31 -14.13 -17.67
C ILE A 398 15.82 -15.16 -16.67
N VAL A 399 16.73 -14.76 -15.77
CA VAL A 399 17.33 -15.65 -14.76
C VAL A 399 16.26 -16.10 -13.76
N GLU A 400 15.42 -15.19 -13.26
CA GLU A 400 14.31 -15.50 -12.35
C GLU A 400 13.27 -16.42 -13.00
N ALA A 401 12.97 -16.20 -14.28
CA ALA A 401 12.08 -17.07 -15.04
C ALA A 401 12.64 -18.50 -15.18
N HIS A 402 13.97 -18.66 -15.17
CA HIS A 402 14.65 -19.96 -15.12
C HIS A 402 14.75 -20.52 -13.68
N LYS A 403 14.11 -19.89 -12.69
CA LYS A 403 14.21 -20.20 -11.25
C LYS A 403 15.63 -20.04 -10.69
N GLY A 404 16.40 -19.13 -11.28
CA GLY A 404 17.76 -18.80 -10.89
C GLY A 404 17.85 -17.49 -10.10
N GLU A 405 19.07 -17.10 -9.77
CA GLU A 405 19.39 -15.86 -9.09
C GLU A 405 20.55 -15.15 -9.81
N ILE A 406 20.47 -13.81 -9.94
CA ILE A 406 21.56 -12.99 -10.46
C ILE A 406 22.01 -12.00 -9.40
N LYS A 407 23.33 -11.84 -9.24
CA LYS A 407 23.96 -10.93 -8.28
C LYS A 407 25.10 -10.16 -8.94
N ALA A 408 25.42 -9.01 -8.37
CA ALA A 408 26.61 -8.26 -8.71
C ALA A 408 27.34 -7.81 -7.45
N PHE A 409 28.65 -7.81 -7.50
CA PHE A 409 29.51 -7.38 -6.41
C PHE A 409 30.85 -6.89 -6.97
N ASN A 410 31.54 -6.06 -6.20
CA ASN A 410 32.90 -5.64 -6.54
C ASN A 410 33.91 -6.74 -6.23
N ASN A 411 34.91 -6.91 -7.09
CA ASN A 411 35.91 -7.94 -6.92
C ASN A 411 37.24 -7.37 -6.41
N ASP A 412 38.18 -8.25 -6.04
CA ASP A 412 39.49 -7.86 -5.51
C ASP A 412 40.42 -7.22 -6.57
N LEU A 413 40.03 -7.26 -7.86
CA LEU A 413 40.76 -6.65 -8.98
C LEU A 413 40.36 -5.17 -9.16
N GLY A 414 39.44 -4.65 -8.35
CA GLY A 414 38.91 -3.30 -8.41
C GLY A 414 37.70 -3.14 -9.31
N GLY A 415 37.33 -4.15 -10.11
CA GLY A 415 36.21 -4.17 -11.04
C GLY A 415 34.96 -4.78 -10.47
N ALA A 416 33.95 -5.08 -11.32
CA ALA A 416 32.72 -5.74 -10.96
C ALA A 416 32.70 -7.22 -11.37
N THR A 417 31.89 -7.98 -10.67
CA THR A 417 31.57 -9.37 -11.01
C THR A 417 30.05 -9.50 -11.04
N PHE A 418 29.52 -9.98 -12.15
CA PHE A 418 28.14 -10.41 -12.30
C PHE A 418 28.10 -11.93 -12.24
N GLU A 419 27.33 -12.47 -11.29
CA GLU A 419 27.15 -13.90 -11.07
C GLU A 419 25.68 -14.26 -11.29
N LEU A 420 25.42 -15.23 -12.17
CA LEU A 420 24.11 -15.84 -12.31
C LEU A 420 24.18 -17.31 -11.92
N SER A 421 23.18 -17.77 -11.19
CA SER A 421 23.04 -19.13 -10.66
C SER A 421 21.77 -19.74 -11.21
N LEU A 422 21.85 -20.88 -11.88
CA LEU A 422 20.70 -21.58 -12.48
C LEU A 422 20.69 -23.04 -11.99
N PRO A 423 19.51 -23.62 -11.71
CA PRO A 423 19.40 -24.99 -11.25
C PRO A 423 19.79 -25.98 -12.35
N LEU A 424 20.56 -27.03 -11.98
CA LEU A 424 20.94 -28.13 -12.86
C LEU A 424 19.84 -29.14 -13.09
N GLU A 425 18.88 -29.22 -12.16
CA GLU A 425 17.74 -30.11 -12.23
C GLU A 425 16.44 -29.32 -12.10
N GLU A 426 15.39 -29.73 -12.80
CA GLU A 426 14.05 -29.21 -12.52
C GLU A 426 13.54 -29.84 -11.22
N GLU A 427 13.14 -29.04 -10.23
CA GLU A 427 12.30 -29.53 -9.15
C GLU A 427 11.00 -30.06 -9.77
N ASN A 428 10.87 -31.38 -9.82
CA ASN A 428 9.59 -32.03 -10.09
C ASN A 428 8.66 -31.70 -8.91
N ASN A 429 7.89 -30.64 -9.04
CA ASN A 429 6.69 -30.47 -8.21
C ASN A 429 5.64 -31.47 -8.75
N GLU A 430 5.61 -32.67 -8.13
CA GLU A 430 4.44 -33.53 -8.14
C GLU A 430 3.27 -32.90 -7.37
#